data_3177bb20338dae07f1f3d10e03d07a5d
#
_entry.id   3177bb20338dae07f1f3d10e03d07a5d
#
_cell.length_a   1.000
_cell.length_b   1.000
_cell.length_c   1.000
_cell.angle_alpha   90.00
_cell.angle_beta   90.00
_cell.angle_gamma   90.00
#
_symmetry.space_group_name_H-M   'P 1'
#
loop_
_entity.id
_entity.type
_entity.pdbx_description
1 polymer ?
#
loop_
_entity_poly.entity_id
_entity_poly.type
_entity_poly.pdbx_seq_one_letter_code
_entity_poly.pdbx_strand_id
1 'polypeptide(L)'
;MVSSAVSCFEDSEGVRSRARLRRRRETSSANPIRRRFGGLVRSPITATLPQIGSRLYVAWGILWSFPETRSHILVSSLVISWSITEIIRYSFFGTKEALGSAPSFLMWLRYSTFLLLYPTGISSEVGLIYVGLPYIKESEKYCIRMPNKWNFSFDYFYFAILVLGIYVPGSPHMYTYMLGQRKKALAKSKEE
;
A
#
# COMPACT_ATOMS: atom_id res chain seq x y z
N MET A 1 0.83 -2.71 -3.15
CA MET A 1 0.78 -3.84 -2.22
C MET A 1 0.55 -3.45 -0.78
N VAL A 2 1.27 -2.50 -0.24
CA VAL A 2 0.95 -1.85 1.04
C VAL A 2 -0.50 -1.34 1.08
N SER A 3 -1.12 -1.02 -0.09
CA SER A 3 -2.52 -0.59 -0.23
C SER A 3 -3.55 -1.61 0.24
N SER A 4 -3.32 -2.89 -0.03
CA SER A 4 -4.24 -3.95 0.43
C SER A 4 -4.14 -4.17 1.94
N ALA A 5 -2.94 -3.96 2.50
CA ALA A 5 -2.71 -3.99 3.93
C ALA A 5 -3.49 -2.88 4.65
N VAL A 6 -3.41 -1.67 4.11
CA VAL A 6 -4.07 -0.50 4.69
C VAL A 6 -5.58 -0.58 4.61
N SER A 7 -6.13 -1.03 3.49
CA SER A 7 -7.59 -1.18 3.37
C SER A 7 -8.14 -2.32 4.25
N CYS A 8 -7.32 -3.30 4.61
CA CYS A 8 -7.66 -4.33 5.60
C CYS A 8 -7.66 -3.78 7.03
N PHE A 9 -6.77 -2.81 7.33
CA PHE A 9 -6.74 -2.10 8.61
C PHE A 9 -7.97 -1.21 8.79
N GLU A 10 -8.39 -0.52 7.75
CA GLU A 10 -9.57 0.35 7.77
C GLU A 10 -10.87 -0.41 8.08
N ASP A 11 -11.02 -1.65 7.60
CA ASP A 11 -12.23 -2.44 7.92
C ASP A 11 -12.27 -2.89 9.39
N SER A 12 -11.14 -3.14 10.02
CA SER A 12 -11.12 -3.54 11.46
C SER A 12 -11.40 -2.34 12.38
N GLU A 13 -10.96 -1.13 12.03
CA GLU A 13 -11.32 0.11 12.73
C GLU A 13 -12.74 0.58 12.39
N GLY A 14 -13.19 0.35 11.16
CA GLY A 14 -14.56 0.64 10.72
C GLY A 14 -15.61 -0.12 11.53
N VAL A 15 -15.33 -1.36 11.93
CA VAL A 15 -16.24 -2.17 12.79
C VAL A 15 -16.28 -1.63 14.22
N ARG A 16 -15.14 -1.24 14.79
CA ARG A 16 -15.09 -0.60 16.12
C ARG A 16 -15.69 0.80 16.12
N SER A 17 -15.52 1.53 15.04
CA SER A 17 -16.10 2.87 14.85
C SER A 17 -17.62 2.81 14.67
N ARG A 18 -18.17 1.80 13.99
CA ARG A 18 -19.63 1.60 13.84
C ARG A 18 -20.32 1.27 15.15
N ALA A 19 -19.70 0.49 16.03
CA ALA A 19 -20.22 0.22 17.36
C ALA A 19 -20.26 1.50 18.22
N ARG A 20 -19.25 2.38 18.12
CA ARG A 20 -19.23 3.69 18.79
C ARG A 20 -20.19 4.70 18.15
N LEU A 21 -20.36 4.68 16.83
CA LEU A 21 -21.28 5.56 16.11
C LEU A 21 -22.74 5.16 16.31
N ARG A 22 -23.05 3.88 16.47
CA ARG A 22 -24.38 3.40 16.84
C ARG A 22 -24.78 3.92 18.23
N ARG A 23 -23.85 3.92 19.18
CA ARG A 23 -24.05 4.50 20.52
C ARG A 23 -24.17 6.03 20.52
N ARG A 24 -23.50 6.73 19.56
CA ARG A 24 -23.65 8.18 19.37
C ARG A 24 -24.87 8.58 18.56
N ARG A 25 -25.47 7.68 17.76
CA ARG A 25 -26.70 7.94 17.00
C ARG A 25 -27.92 8.05 17.91
N GLU A 26 -27.90 7.41 19.07
CA GLU A 26 -29.00 7.49 20.05
C GLU A 26 -29.01 8.82 20.84
N THR A 27 -27.92 9.61 20.75
CA THR A 27 -27.81 10.87 21.54
C THR A 27 -27.74 12.15 20.71
N SER A 28 -27.86 12.14 19.38
CA SER A 28 -27.77 13.38 18.57
C SER A 28 -28.74 13.39 17.40
N SER A 29 -29.99 13.75 17.74
CA SER A 29 -30.97 14.29 16.80
C SER A 29 -30.65 15.76 16.49
N ALA A 30 -29.62 16.03 15.64
CA ALA A 30 -29.43 17.38 15.12
C ALA A 30 -28.48 17.42 13.89
N ASN A 31 -28.99 17.96 12.81
CA ASN A 31 -28.38 18.50 11.59
C ASN A 31 -28.31 17.60 10.36
N PRO A 32 -29.22 17.80 9.39
CA PRO A 32 -29.23 17.08 8.09
C PRO A 32 -28.07 17.49 7.14
N ILE A 33 -27.46 18.65 7.34
CA ILE A 33 -26.38 19.17 6.48
C ILE A 33 -25.06 18.40 6.70
N ARG A 34 -24.82 17.89 7.90
CA ARG A 34 -23.61 17.12 8.22
C ARG A 34 -23.60 15.71 7.61
N ARG A 35 -24.76 15.20 7.15
CA ARG A 35 -24.88 13.87 6.52
C ARG A 35 -24.35 13.81 5.10
N ARG A 36 -24.27 14.92 4.37
CA ARG A 36 -23.85 14.96 2.96
C ARG A 36 -22.33 14.99 2.76
N PHE A 37 -21.55 15.36 3.77
CA PHE A 37 -20.08 15.42 3.71
C PHE A 37 -19.37 14.40 4.61
N GLY A 38 -20.11 13.54 5.30
CA GLY A 38 -19.56 12.53 6.21
C GLY A 38 -19.11 11.23 5.56
N GLY A 39 -19.21 11.11 4.23
CA GLY A 39 -18.88 9.90 3.48
C GLY A 39 -17.43 9.82 2.98
N LEU A 40 -16.56 10.83 3.23
CA LEU A 40 -15.14 10.67 2.96
C LEU A 40 -14.54 9.71 3.99
N VAL A 41 -14.26 8.51 3.56
CA VAL A 41 -13.50 7.53 4.34
C VAL A 41 -12.16 8.17 4.70
N ARG A 42 -11.95 8.49 5.98
CA ARG A 42 -10.65 8.97 6.47
C ARG A 42 -9.69 7.80 6.51
N SER A 43 -8.97 7.58 5.42
CA SER A 43 -7.81 6.70 5.48
C SER A 43 -6.77 7.31 6.42
N PRO A 44 -6.18 6.53 7.33
CA PRO A 44 -5.10 7.04 8.16
C PRO A 44 -3.92 7.42 7.26
N ILE A 45 -3.61 8.72 7.21
CA ILE A 45 -2.53 9.29 6.38
C ILE A 45 -1.22 8.53 6.58
N THR A 46 -0.95 8.11 7.82
CA THR A 46 0.25 7.35 8.21
C THR A 46 0.40 6.02 7.49
N ALA A 47 -0.69 5.42 7.03
CA ALA A 47 -0.67 4.17 6.30
C ALA A 47 -0.64 4.39 4.77
N THR A 48 -1.27 5.46 4.29
CA THR A 48 -1.35 5.77 2.85
C THR A 48 -0.06 6.41 2.32
N LEU A 49 0.60 7.26 3.12
CA LEU A 49 1.83 7.94 2.72
C LEU A 49 2.98 6.99 2.35
N PRO A 50 3.36 5.99 3.18
CA PRO A 50 4.43 5.06 2.83
C PRO A 50 4.13 4.28 1.54
N GLN A 51 2.86 3.95 1.32
CA GLN A 51 2.40 3.23 0.14
C GLN A 51 2.53 4.07 -1.14
N ILE A 52 2.08 5.31 -1.11
CA ILE A 52 2.23 6.22 -2.26
C ILE A 52 3.71 6.51 -2.47
N GLY A 53 4.47 6.75 -1.39
CA GLY A 53 5.89 7.02 -1.44
C GLY A 53 6.69 5.88 -2.07
N SER A 54 6.43 4.63 -1.72
CA SER A 54 7.13 3.48 -2.31
C SER A 54 6.83 3.34 -3.81
N ARG A 55 5.59 3.53 -4.22
CA ARG A 55 5.20 3.49 -5.64
C ARG A 55 5.85 4.62 -6.45
N LEU A 56 5.82 5.83 -5.93
CA LEU A 56 6.49 6.98 -6.58
C LEU A 56 8.00 6.77 -6.65
N TYR A 57 8.61 6.25 -5.60
CA TYR A 57 10.04 5.95 -5.57
C TYR A 57 10.42 4.94 -6.65
N VAL A 58 9.72 3.82 -6.77
CA VAL A 58 10.01 2.80 -7.80
C VAL A 58 9.70 3.34 -9.19
N ALA A 59 8.56 4.01 -9.39
CA ALA A 59 8.17 4.51 -10.70
C ALA A 59 9.09 5.63 -11.22
N TRP A 60 9.38 6.63 -10.40
CA TRP A 60 10.19 7.79 -10.80
C TRP A 60 11.66 7.65 -10.43
N GLY A 61 11.94 7.20 -9.21
CA GLY A 61 13.31 7.07 -8.73
C GLY A 61 14.11 5.98 -9.45
N ILE A 62 13.47 4.89 -9.85
CA ILE A 62 14.12 3.77 -10.51
C ILE A 62 13.77 3.71 -11.99
N LEU A 63 12.50 3.44 -12.34
CA LEU A 63 12.10 3.15 -13.73
C LEU A 63 12.20 4.36 -14.66
N TRP A 64 11.82 5.54 -14.20
CA TRP A 64 11.92 6.76 -15.01
C TRP A 64 13.35 7.24 -15.15
N SER A 65 14.11 7.24 -14.06
CA SER A 65 15.47 7.79 -13.99
C SER A 65 16.51 6.91 -14.66
N PHE A 66 16.28 5.59 -14.69
CA PHE A 66 17.20 4.57 -15.25
C PHE A 66 16.49 3.70 -16.28
N PRO A 67 16.47 4.13 -17.57
CA PRO A 67 15.75 3.42 -18.65
C PRO A 67 16.20 1.96 -18.83
N GLU A 68 17.42 1.63 -18.47
CA GLU A 68 18.02 0.30 -18.56
C GLU A 68 17.24 -0.73 -17.71
N THR A 69 16.64 -0.29 -16.63
CA THR A 69 15.84 -1.15 -15.74
C THR A 69 14.48 -1.52 -16.32
N ARG A 70 13.96 -0.77 -17.30
CA ARG A 70 12.59 -0.92 -17.85
C ARG A 70 12.36 -2.24 -18.59
N SER A 71 13.40 -2.76 -19.23
CA SER A 71 13.31 -4.01 -20.01
C SER A 71 13.37 -5.26 -19.14
N HIS A 72 13.59 -5.12 -17.83
CA HIS A 72 13.73 -6.26 -16.94
C HIS A 72 12.37 -6.92 -16.65
N ILE A 73 12.35 -8.27 -16.60
CA ILE A 73 11.12 -9.05 -16.35
C ILE A 73 10.39 -8.68 -15.05
N LEU A 74 11.12 -8.19 -14.06
CA LEU A 74 10.54 -7.73 -12.79
C LEU A 74 9.58 -6.55 -12.95
N VAL A 75 9.73 -5.72 -13.99
CA VAL A 75 8.79 -4.63 -14.30
C VAL A 75 7.42 -5.21 -14.66
N SER A 76 7.39 -6.22 -15.51
CA SER A 76 6.13 -6.88 -15.89
C SER A 76 5.48 -7.55 -14.67
N SER A 77 6.26 -8.24 -13.84
CA SER A 77 5.78 -8.84 -12.59
C SER A 77 5.20 -7.79 -11.64
N LEU A 78 5.87 -6.65 -11.49
CA LEU A 78 5.43 -5.54 -10.66
C LEU A 78 4.09 -4.95 -11.15
N VAL A 79 4.00 -4.63 -12.45
CA VAL A 79 2.80 -4.04 -13.05
C VAL A 79 1.61 -5.00 -12.95
N ILE A 80 1.81 -6.28 -13.24
CA ILE A 80 0.76 -7.30 -13.11
C ILE A 80 0.27 -7.39 -11.67
N SER A 81 1.19 -7.48 -10.70
CA SER A 81 0.85 -7.56 -9.27
C SER A 81 0.09 -6.32 -8.80
N TRP A 82 0.52 -5.13 -9.19
CA TRP A 82 -0.17 -3.89 -8.85
C TRP A 82 -1.55 -3.82 -9.48
N SER A 83 -1.67 -4.14 -10.78
CA SER A 83 -2.95 -4.10 -11.51
C SER A 83 -3.98 -5.05 -10.91
N ILE A 84 -3.61 -6.29 -10.62
CA ILE A 84 -4.53 -7.27 -10.01
C ILE A 84 -4.97 -6.78 -8.62
N THR A 85 -4.05 -6.25 -7.82
CA THR A 85 -4.37 -5.71 -6.50
C THR A 85 -5.37 -4.56 -6.59
N GLU A 86 -5.18 -3.64 -7.54
CA GLU A 86 -6.10 -2.50 -7.74
C GLU A 86 -7.47 -2.96 -8.24
N ILE A 87 -7.53 -3.89 -9.19
CA ILE A 87 -8.79 -4.44 -9.70
C ILE A 87 -9.61 -5.04 -8.56
N ILE A 88 -9.01 -5.90 -7.73
CA ILE A 88 -9.69 -6.54 -6.60
C ILE A 88 -10.15 -5.48 -5.58
N ARG A 89 -9.31 -4.50 -5.29
CA ARG A 89 -9.62 -3.43 -4.36
C ARG A 89 -10.80 -2.59 -4.82
N TYR A 90 -10.75 -2.08 -6.04
CA TYR A 90 -11.83 -1.24 -6.58
C TYR A 90 -13.13 -2.02 -6.80
N SER A 91 -13.06 -3.29 -7.22
CA SER A 91 -14.23 -4.16 -7.32
C SER A 91 -14.90 -4.36 -5.96
N PHE A 92 -14.10 -4.59 -4.91
CA PHE A 92 -14.62 -4.73 -3.54
C PHE A 92 -15.28 -3.45 -3.03
N PHE A 93 -14.63 -2.30 -3.17
CA PHE A 93 -15.20 -1.04 -2.71
C PHE A 93 -16.38 -0.58 -3.56
N GLY A 94 -16.31 -0.75 -4.88
CA GLY A 94 -17.39 -0.41 -5.80
C GLY A 94 -18.66 -1.21 -5.54
N THR A 95 -18.55 -2.52 -5.35
CA THR A 95 -19.72 -3.36 -5.00
C THR A 95 -20.26 -3.06 -3.61
N LYS A 96 -19.39 -2.78 -2.63
CA LYS A 96 -19.81 -2.40 -1.28
C LYS A 96 -20.58 -1.08 -1.26
N GLU A 97 -20.16 -0.11 -2.07
CA GLU A 97 -20.86 1.19 -2.18
C GLU A 97 -22.17 1.06 -2.96
N ALA A 98 -22.18 0.32 -4.07
CA ALA A 98 -23.35 0.16 -4.92
C ALA A 98 -24.45 -0.71 -4.29
N LEU A 99 -24.09 -1.81 -3.66
CA LEU A 99 -25.02 -2.82 -3.11
C LEU A 99 -25.18 -2.74 -1.60
N GLY A 100 -24.46 -1.84 -0.92
CA GLY A 100 -24.47 -1.72 0.55
C GLY A 100 -23.74 -2.84 1.30
N SER A 101 -23.45 -3.97 0.62
CA SER A 101 -22.68 -5.09 1.15
C SER A 101 -21.76 -5.67 0.08
N ALA A 102 -20.60 -6.17 0.48
CA ALA A 102 -19.69 -6.85 -0.45
C ALA A 102 -20.02 -8.33 -0.49
N PRO A 103 -20.11 -8.97 -1.69
CA PRO A 103 -20.29 -10.40 -1.83
C PRO A 103 -19.18 -11.18 -1.13
N SER A 104 -19.52 -12.29 -0.48
CA SER A 104 -18.56 -13.14 0.25
C SER A 104 -17.39 -13.61 -0.63
N PHE A 105 -17.63 -13.82 -1.91
CA PHE A 105 -16.59 -14.16 -2.90
C PHE A 105 -15.53 -13.05 -3.03
N LEU A 106 -15.92 -11.79 -3.14
CA LEU A 106 -14.99 -10.67 -3.24
C LEU A 106 -14.21 -10.47 -1.93
N MET A 107 -14.86 -10.73 -0.79
CA MET A 107 -14.18 -10.72 0.50
C MET A 107 -13.13 -11.82 0.56
N TRP A 108 -13.48 -13.06 0.20
CA TRP A 108 -12.54 -14.17 0.14
C TRP A 108 -11.39 -13.90 -0.84
N LEU A 109 -11.69 -13.40 -2.05
CA LEU A 109 -10.71 -13.06 -3.07
C LEU A 109 -9.72 -12.02 -2.55
N ARG A 110 -10.22 -10.94 -1.93
CA ARG A 110 -9.40 -9.88 -1.35
C ARG A 110 -8.42 -10.41 -0.30
N TYR A 111 -8.89 -11.28 0.60
CA TYR A 111 -8.06 -11.82 1.68
C TYR A 111 -7.18 -13.01 1.27
N SER A 112 -7.48 -13.69 0.17
CA SER A 112 -6.69 -14.83 -0.29
C SER A 112 -5.64 -14.42 -1.33
N THR A 113 -5.98 -13.52 -2.24
CA THR A 113 -5.08 -13.10 -3.32
C THR A 113 -3.85 -12.35 -2.79
N PHE A 114 -3.97 -11.63 -1.66
CA PHE A 114 -2.81 -10.94 -1.10
C PHE A 114 -1.69 -11.90 -0.69
N LEU A 115 -2.00 -13.15 -0.31
CA LEU A 115 -0.99 -14.16 0.05
C LEU A 115 0.04 -14.36 -1.05
N LEU A 116 -0.39 -14.29 -2.29
CA LEU A 116 0.46 -14.47 -3.46
C LEU A 116 1.01 -13.14 -3.99
N LEU A 117 0.14 -12.13 -4.10
CA LEU A 117 0.50 -10.84 -4.69
C LEU A 117 1.43 -10.01 -3.82
N TYR A 118 1.35 -10.16 -2.50
CA TYR A 118 2.20 -9.40 -1.59
C TYR A 118 3.68 -9.82 -1.72
N PRO A 119 4.07 -11.12 -1.60
CA PRO A 119 5.45 -11.50 -1.78
C PRO A 119 5.96 -11.26 -3.20
N THR A 120 5.16 -11.52 -4.24
CA THR A 120 5.58 -11.29 -5.63
C THR A 120 5.85 -9.83 -5.92
N GLY A 121 5.01 -8.91 -5.44
CA GLY A 121 5.22 -7.49 -5.67
C GLY A 121 6.40 -6.93 -4.86
N ILE A 122 6.55 -7.29 -3.58
CA ILE A 122 7.72 -6.85 -2.81
C ILE A 122 9.00 -7.41 -3.42
N SER A 123 9.03 -8.67 -3.82
CA SER A 123 10.19 -9.25 -4.50
C SER A 123 10.52 -8.50 -5.79
N SER A 124 9.50 -8.07 -6.54
CA SER A 124 9.69 -7.26 -7.76
C SER A 124 10.20 -5.85 -7.43
N GLU A 125 9.66 -5.19 -6.41
CA GLU A 125 10.10 -3.86 -5.97
C GLU A 125 11.56 -3.90 -5.50
N VAL A 126 11.88 -4.80 -4.58
CA VAL A 126 13.24 -5.00 -4.05
C VAL A 126 14.21 -5.39 -5.17
N GLY A 127 13.80 -6.32 -6.03
CA GLY A 127 14.60 -6.76 -7.17
C GLY A 127 14.91 -5.64 -8.15
N LEU A 128 13.95 -4.76 -8.47
CA LEU A 128 14.15 -3.60 -9.35
C LEU A 128 15.10 -2.58 -8.74
N ILE A 129 14.97 -2.30 -7.44
CA ILE A 129 15.91 -1.41 -6.75
C ILE A 129 17.32 -2.01 -6.79
N TYR A 130 17.44 -3.32 -6.51
CA TYR A 130 18.73 -4.01 -6.51
C TYR A 130 19.39 -4.01 -7.90
N VAL A 131 18.63 -4.33 -8.95
CA VAL A 131 19.10 -4.27 -10.34
C VAL A 131 19.46 -2.84 -10.76
N GLY A 132 18.79 -1.84 -10.20
CA GLY A 132 19.08 -0.42 -10.44
C GLY A 132 20.35 0.09 -9.76
N LEU A 133 20.84 -0.56 -8.69
CA LEU A 133 22.00 -0.07 -7.92
C LEU A 133 23.25 0.19 -8.76
N PRO A 134 23.71 -0.69 -9.68
CA PRO A 134 24.88 -0.42 -10.51
C PRO A 134 24.68 0.81 -11.39
N TYR A 135 23.52 0.97 -12.00
CA TYR A 135 23.20 2.14 -12.84
C TYR A 135 23.12 3.43 -12.04
N ILE A 136 22.61 3.38 -10.80
CA ILE A 136 22.59 4.51 -9.88
C ILE A 136 24.02 4.94 -9.55
N LYS A 137 24.90 3.99 -9.26
CA LYS A 137 26.29 4.25 -8.90
C LYS A 137 27.08 4.83 -10.07
N GLU A 138 26.89 4.29 -11.27
CA GLU A 138 27.63 4.72 -12.48
C GLU A 138 27.18 6.09 -12.98
N SER A 139 25.88 6.37 -12.94
CA SER A 139 25.33 7.63 -13.47
C SER A 139 25.55 8.82 -12.56
N GLU A 140 25.81 8.63 -11.26
CA GLU A 140 25.90 9.68 -10.24
C GLU A 140 24.72 10.68 -10.23
N LYS A 141 23.60 10.32 -10.85
CA LYS A 141 22.39 11.15 -10.87
C LYS A 141 21.87 11.39 -9.46
N TYR A 142 21.38 12.60 -9.24
CA TYR A 142 20.82 13.04 -7.95
C TYR A 142 21.81 13.03 -6.77
N CYS A 143 23.12 13.00 -7.04
CA CYS A 143 24.14 13.17 -6.02
C CYS A 143 24.46 14.66 -5.82
N ILE A 144 24.44 15.10 -4.57
CA ILE A 144 24.85 16.45 -4.16
C ILE A 144 26.15 16.30 -3.38
N ARG A 145 27.25 16.84 -3.90
CA ARG A 145 28.58 16.70 -3.29
C ARG A 145 29.07 18.02 -2.70
N MET A 146 29.79 17.92 -1.59
CA MET A 146 30.53 19.05 -1.01
C MET A 146 31.78 19.39 -1.82
N PRO A 147 32.24 20.69 -1.86
CA PRO A 147 31.64 21.80 -1.18
C PRO A 147 30.46 22.41 -1.96
N ASN A 148 29.37 22.68 -1.26
CA ASN A 148 28.23 23.43 -1.79
C ASN A 148 27.80 24.54 -0.85
N LYS A 149 26.90 25.43 -1.28
CA LYS A 149 26.42 26.58 -0.50
C LYS A 149 25.91 26.23 0.91
N TRP A 150 25.40 25.02 1.09
CA TRP A 150 24.81 24.52 2.34
C TRP A 150 25.71 23.53 3.07
N ASN A 151 26.89 23.26 2.55
CA ASN A 151 27.81 22.25 3.06
C ASN A 151 27.13 20.88 3.31
N PHE A 152 26.27 20.46 2.37
CA PHE A 152 25.46 19.26 2.44
C PHE A 152 25.87 18.28 1.34
N SER A 153 26.02 17.01 1.70
CA SER A 153 26.32 15.92 0.78
C SER A 153 25.19 14.89 0.83
N PHE A 154 24.64 14.55 -0.33
CA PHE A 154 23.63 13.52 -0.48
C PHE A 154 24.05 12.60 -1.62
N ASP A 155 24.03 11.30 -1.38
CA ASP A 155 24.34 10.27 -2.38
C ASP A 155 23.12 9.35 -2.55
N TYR A 156 22.59 9.32 -3.77
CA TYR A 156 21.40 8.54 -4.09
C TYR A 156 21.63 7.03 -3.98
N PHE A 157 22.86 6.57 -4.19
CA PHE A 157 23.21 5.16 -4.03
C PHE A 157 23.01 4.68 -2.59
N TYR A 158 23.53 5.42 -1.61
CA TYR A 158 23.33 5.09 -0.18
C TYR A 158 21.87 5.23 0.24
N PHE A 159 21.15 6.18 -0.34
CA PHE A 159 19.71 6.30 -0.11
C PHE A 159 18.95 5.06 -0.62
N ALA A 160 19.28 4.54 -1.80
CA ALA A 160 18.70 3.31 -2.34
C ALA A 160 18.99 2.09 -1.45
N ILE A 161 20.21 1.99 -0.90
CA ILE A 161 20.57 0.94 0.07
C ILE A 161 19.76 1.08 1.37
N LEU A 162 19.59 2.29 1.87
CA LEU A 162 18.76 2.55 3.06
C LEU A 162 17.31 2.10 2.82
N VAL A 163 16.74 2.41 1.67
CA VAL A 163 15.40 1.97 1.29
C VAL A 163 15.32 0.45 1.28
N LEU A 164 16.28 -0.25 0.66
CA LEU A 164 16.36 -1.71 0.69
C LEU A 164 16.43 -2.25 2.12
N GLY A 165 17.23 -1.61 2.99
CA GLY A 165 17.34 -1.96 4.41
C GLY A 165 16.01 -1.87 5.15
N ILE A 166 15.17 -0.88 4.83
CA ILE A 166 13.83 -0.73 5.41
C ILE A 166 12.87 -1.84 4.95
N TYR A 167 13.00 -2.31 3.70
CA TYR A 167 12.15 -3.41 3.20
C TYR A 167 12.40 -4.74 3.94
N VAL A 168 13.62 -4.99 4.42
CA VAL A 168 13.98 -6.26 5.09
C VAL A 168 13.13 -6.51 6.35
N PRO A 169 13.05 -5.61 7.35
CA PRO A 169 12.19 -5.80 8.50
C PRO A 169 10.72 -5.45 8.22
N GLY A 170 10.46 -4.50 7.33
CA GLY A 170 9.12 -4.00 7.04
C GLY A 170 8.22 -5.01 6.35
N SER A 171 8.75 -5.75 5.38
CA SER A 171 7.96 -6.71 4.61
C SER A 171 7.46 -7.91 5.42
N PRO A 172 8.24 -8.64 6.22
CA PRO A 172 7.73 -9.76 6.99
C PRO A 172 6.79 -9.29 8.11
N HIS A 173 7.05 -8.13 8.72
CA HIS A 173 6.15 -7.56 9.72
C HIS A 173 4.76 -7.29 9.15
N MET A 174 4.67 -6.63 8.01
CA MET A 174 3.40 -6.36 7.34
C MET A 174 2.70 -7.64 6.86
N TYR A 175 3.46 -8.62 6.38
CA TYR A 175 2.90 -9.90 5.94
C TYR A 175 2.25 -10.68 7.09
N THR A 176 2.93 -10.81 8.21
CA THR A 176 2.40 -11.47 9.42
C THR A 176 1.19 -10.75 9.99
N TYR A 177 1.22 -9.42 9.98
CA TYR A 177 0.07 -8.60 10.36
C TYR A 177 -1.17 -8.90 9.49
N MET A 178 -0.99 -8.97 8.17
CA MET A 178 -2.05 -9.27 7.21
C MET A 178 -2.62 -10.68 7.37
N LEU A 179 -1.77 -11.67 7.67
CA LEU A 179 -2.23 -13.02 8.01
C LEU A 179 -3.15 -13.04 9.23
N GLY A 180 -2.82 -12.24 10.24
CA GLY A 180 -3.67 -12.05 11.41
C GLY A 180 -5.04 -11.44 11.07
N GLN A 181 -5.06 -10.45 10.20
CA GLN A 181 -6.32 -9.83 9.75
C GLN A 181 -7.19 -10.80 8.91
N ARG A 182 -6.56 -11.60 8.03
CA ARG A 182 -7.26 -12.65 7.28
C ARG A 182 -7.99 -13.63 8.21
N LYS A 183 -7.29 -14.14 9.23
CA LYS A 183 -7.89 -15.06 10.21
C LYS A 183 -9.13 -14.46 10.87
N LYS A 184 -9.05 -13.20 11.29
CA LYS A 184 -10.16 -12.47 11.93
C LYS A 184 -11.35 -12.26 10.99
N ALA A 185 -11.08 -11.89 9.72
CA ALA A 185 -12.13 -11.65 8.73
C ALA A 185 -12.87 -12.93 8.34
N LEU A 186 -12.14 -14.04 8.14
CA LEU A 186 -12.73 -15.33 7.79
C LEU A 186 -13.48 -15.99 8.97
N ALA A 187 -13.02 -15.77 10.21
CA ALA A 187 -13.75 -16.25 11.39
C ALA A 187 -15.12 -15.55 11.50
N LYS A 188 -15.16 -14.24 11.31
CA LYS A 188 -16.39 -13.45 11.36
C LYS A 188 -17.40 -13.84 10.27
N SER A 189 -16.92 -14.16 9.06
CA SER A 189 -17.78 -14.60 7.94
C SER A 189 -18.41 -15.99 8.15
N LYS A 190 -17.95 -16.78 9.13
CA LYS A 190 -18.55 -18.07 9.49
C LYS A 190 -19.63 -17.97 10.57
N GLU A 191 -19.68 -16.84 11.28
CA GLU A 191 -20.64 -16.57 12.35
C GLU A 191 -21.89 -15.82 11.84
N GLU A 192 -21.83 -15.29 10.62
CA GLU A 192 -22.95 -14.67 9.89
C GLU A 192 -23.60 -15.68 8.90
#